data_a4e3d7adb7cad4ae4f9a15e821958ebc
#
_entry.id   a4e3d7adb7cad4ae4f9a15e821958ebc
#
_cell.length_a   1.000
_cell.length_b   1.000
_cell.length_c   1.000
_cell.angle_alpha   90.00
_cell.angle_beta   90.00
_cell.angle_gamma   90.00
#
_symmetry.space_group_name_H-M   'P 1'
#
loop_
_entity.id
_entity.type
_entity.pdbx_description
1 polymer ?
#
loop_
_entity_poly.entity_id
_entity_poly.type
_entity_poly.pdbx_seq_one_letter_code
_entity_poly.pdbx_strand_id
1 'polypeptide(L)'
;MKSYRKELVFNVPVRRAFINITGQLEDALEESGVKEGLLLCNAMHITASVFINDNESGLHQDYDRWLEKLAPHEPVSAYLHNRTGEDNGDAHLKRQIMGREVVIAITKGRLDFGPWEQVFYGEFDGRRPKRVLVKIIGE
;
A
#
# COMPACT_ATOMS: atom_id res chain seq x y z
N MET A 1 0.34 -13.17 24.67
CA MET A 1 0.41 -12.55 23.32
C MET A 1 -0.97 -12.13 22.85
N LYS A 2 -1.08 -10.92 22.32
CA LYS A 2 -2.31 -10.41 21.72
C LYS A 2 -2.24 -10.57 20.19
N SER A 3 -3.41 -10.70 19.59
CA SER A 3 -3.56 -10.75 18.13
C SER A 3 -4.76 -9.88 17.74
N TYR A 4 -4.57 -8.99 16.79
CA TYR A 4 -5.57 -8.03 16.35
C TYR A 4 -5.60 -7.99 14.84
N ARG A 5 -6.80 -7.93 14.25
CA ARG A 5 -6.98 -7.89 12.80
C ARG A 5 -7.97 -6.78 12.44
N LYS A 6 -7.61 -6.01 11.45
CA LYS A 6 -8.50 -4.98 10.90
C LYS A 6 -8.37 -4.94 9.39
N GLU A 7 -9.46 -4.68 8.70
CA GLU A 7 -9.44 -4.40 7.27
C GLU A 7 -9.74 -2.93 7.02
N LEU A 8 -8.96 -2.34 6.13
CA LEU A 8 -9.27 -1.04 5.54
C LEU A 8 -9.77 -1.29 4.13
N VAL A 9 -10.69 -0.45 3.66
CA VAL A 9 -11.23 -0.55 2.30
C VAL A 9 -11.01 0.77 1.60
N PHE A 10 -10.47 0.71 0.39
CA PHE A 10 -10.24 1.87 -0.46
C PHE A 10 -10.98 1.70 -1.78
N ASN A 11 -11.71 2.73 -2.17
CA ASN A 11 -12.35 2.79 -3.48
C ASN A 11 -11.90 4.10 -4.14
N VAL A 12 -10.78 4.03 -4.85
CA VAL A 12 -10.12 5.19 -5.44
C VAL A 12 -10.79 5.52 -6.77
N PRO A 13 -11.31 6.76 -6.96
CA PRO A 13 -12.07 7.09 -8.17
C PRO A 13 -11.24 7.29 -9.43
N VAL A 14 -9.92 7.33 -9.30
CA VAL A 14 -8.98 7.47 -10.41
C VAL A 14 -8.14 6.22 -10.55
N ARG A 15 -7.47 6.05 -11.69
CA ARG A 15 -6.68 4.85 -11.95
C ARG A 15 -5.51 4.69 -10.98
N ARG A 16 -4.78 5.77 -10.69
CA ARG A 16 -3.59 5.72 -9.84
C ARG A 16 -3.64 6.80 -8.77
N ALA A 17 -3.23 6.44 -7.56
CA ALA A 17 -3.11 7.38 -6.45
C ALA A 17 -2.20 6.81 -5.38
N PHE A 18 -1.60 7.69 -4.58
CA PHE A 18 -0.87 7.33 -3.37
C PHE A 18 -1.59 7.97 -2.19
N ILE A 19 -2.00 7.16 -1.23
CA ILE A 19 -2.79 7.61 -0.07
C ILE A 19 -2.00 7.34 1.20
N ASN A 20 -1.76 8.38 1.99
CA ASN A 20 -1.09 8.23 3.29
C ASN A 20 -2.06 7.56 4.26
N ILE A 21 -1.68 6.40 4.78
CA ILE A 21 -2.50 5.61 5.70
C ILE A 21 -1.89 5.50 7.10
N THR A 22 -0.84 6.26 7.37
CA THR A 22 -0.13 6.20 8.66
C THR A 22 -1.07 6.41 9.84
N GLY A 23 -1.96 7.41 9.77
CA GLY A 23 -2.92 7.68 10.85
C GLY A 23 -3.86 6.52 11.11
N GLN A 24 -4.32 5.83 10.08
CA GLN A 24 -5.19 4.66 10.21
C GLN A 24 -4.45 3.49 10.86
N LEU A 25 -3.15 3.33 10.61
CA LEU A 25 -2.34 2.31 11.27
C LEU A 25 -2.09 2.65 12.74
N GLU A 26 -1.87 3.93 13.05
CA GLU A 26 -1.74 4.37 14.44
C GLU A 26 -3.02 4.11 15.23
N ASP A 27 -4.18 4.37 14.62
CA ASP A 27 -5.48 4.07 15.23
C ASP A 27 -5.64 2.56 15.48
N ALA A 28 -5.26 1.74 14.52
CA ALA A 28 -5.32 0.29 14.67
C ALA A 28 -4.41 -0.19 15.80
N LEU A 29 -3.22 0.38 15.91
CA LEU A 29 -2.30 0.04 17.01
C LEU A 29 -2.93 0.39 18.37
N GLU A 30 -3.51 1.57 18.50
CA GLU A 30 -4.18 1.96 19.72
C GLU A 30 -5.32 1.00 20.08
N GLU A 31 -6.16 0.67 19.11
CA GLU A 31 -7.26 -0.29 19.29
C GLU A 31 -6.74 -1.67 19.76
N SER A 32 -5.58 -2.09 19.25
CA SER A 32 -5.00 -3.40 19.57
C SER A 32 -4.51 -3.52 21.00
N GLY A 33 -4.13 -2.39 21.61
CA GLY A 33 -3.52 -2.36 22.92
C GLY A 33 -2.10 -2.93 23.01
N VAL A 34 -1.49 -3.30 21.89
CA VAL A 34 -0.13 -3.85 21.87
C VAL A 34 0.90 -2.74 22.09
N LYS A 35 1.87 -3.02 22.97
CA LYS A 35 2.96 -2.10 23.31
C LYS A 35 4.30 -2.53 22.76
N GLU A 36 4.50 -3.82 22.57
CA GLU A 36 5.71 -4.40 22.00
C GLU A 36 5.31 -5.49 21.03
N GLY A 37 5.72 -5.40 19.76
CA GLY A 37 5.36 -6.39 18.78
C GLY A 37 5.61 -5.94 17.34
N LEU A 38 4.78 -6.44 16.44
CA LEU A 38 4.87 -6.16 15.01
C LEU A 38 3.50 -5.84 14.44
N LEU A 39 3.47 -4.88 13.53
CA LEU A 39 2.31 -4.58 12.70
C LEU A 39 2.63 -4.98 11.26
N LEU A 40 1.81 -5.85 10.68
CA LEU A 40 1.82 -6.16 9.26
C LEU A 40 0.72 -5.35 8.60
N CYS A 41 1.03 -4.69 7.49
CA CYS A 41 0.03 -4.02 6.66
C CYS A 41 0.23 -4.44 5.21
N ASN A 42 -0.76 -5.09 4.61
CA ASN A 42 -0.60 -5.57 3.24
C ASN A 42 -1.81 -5.31 2.34
N ALA A 43 -1.52 -4.98 1.09
CA ALA A 43 -2.54 -4.86 0.06
C ALA A 43 -3.06 -6.24 -0.31
N MET A 44 -4.38 -6.40 -0.29
CA MET A 44 -5.07 -7.66 -0.57
C MET A 44 -5.53 -7.76 -2.03
N HIS A 45 -4.95 -6.95 -2.89
CA HIS A 45 -5.29 -6.95 -4.32
C HIS A 45 -4.02 -6.89 -5.15
N ILE A 46 -4.01 -7.64 -6.23
CA ILE A 46 -2.81 -7.83 -7.07
C ILE A 46 -2.43 -6.61 -7.91
N THR A 47 -3.23 -5.54 -7.86
CA THR A 47 -2.94 -4.27 -8.56
C THR A 47 -2.79 -3.09 -7.60
N ALA A 48 -2.60 -3.38 -6.31
CA ALA A 48 -2.39 -2.37 -5.27
C ALA A 48 -1.16 -2.70 -4.44
N SER A 49 -0.66 -1.73 -3.70
CA SER A 49 0.59 -1.83 -2.95
C SER A 49 0.48 -1.15 -1.60
N VAL A 50 1.32 -1.54 -0.66
CA VAL A 50 1.60 -0.80 0.56
C VAL A 50 3.11 -0.60 0.64
N PHE A 51 3.56 0.62 0.88
CA PHE A 51 4.98 0.93 0.96
C PHE A 51 5.24 2.05 1.96
N ILE A 52 6.51 2.20 2.35
CA ILE A 52 6.96 3.20 3.32
C ILE A 52 7.97 4.12 2.65
N ASN A 53 7.73 5.43 2.72
CA ASN A 53 8.69 6.44 2.31
C ASN A 53 8.22 7.82 2.82
N ASP A 54 8.84 8.88 2.32
CA ASP A 54 8.55 10.24 2.74
C ASP A 54 7.19 10.73 2.20
N ASN A 55 6.52 11.56 2.99
CA ASN A 55 5.27 12.20 2.61
C ASN A 55 5.56 13.54 1.95
N GLU A 56 6.04 13.49 0.69
CA GLU A 56 6.41 14.69 -0.05
C GLU A 56 5.85 14.60 -1.47
N SER A 57 5.09 15.60 -1.89
CA SER A 57 4.33 15.55 -3.13
C SER A 57 5.19 15.45 -4.40
N GLY A 58 6.36 16.08 -4.40
CA GLY A 58 7.29 15.98 -5.53
C GLY A 58 7.81 14.57 -5.70
N LEU A 59 8.15 13.92 -4.60
CA LEU A 59 8.58 12.51 -4.62
C LEU A 59 7.47 11.60 -5.15
N HIS A 60 6.22 11.84 -4.76
CA HIS A 60 5.10 11.03 -5.25
C HIS A 60 4.87 11.25 -6.75
N GLN A 61 5.07 12.44 -7.25
CA GLN A 61 5.04 12.70 -8.69
C GLN A 61 6.19 11.99 -9.41
N ASP A 62 7.37 11.95 -8.79
CA ASP A 62 8.51 11.20 -9.31
C ASP A 62 8.20 9.70 -9.38
N TYR A 63 7.56 9.13 -8.35
CA TYR A 63 7.11 7.73 -8.40
C TYR A 63 6.19 7.49 -9.58
N ASP A 64 5.21 8.35 -9.79
CA ASP A 64 4.24 8.17 -10.87
C ASP A 64 4.93 8.19 -12.23
N ARG A 65 5.82 9.13 -12.46
CA ARG A 65 6.60 9.20 -13.71
C ARG A 65 7.50 7.99 -13.89
N TRP A 66 8.19 7.59 -12.82
CA TRP A 66 9.10 6.46 -12.84
C TRP A 66 8.36 5.17 -13.16
N LEU A 67 7.23 4.94 -12.52
CA LEU A 67 6.41 3.75 -12.76
C LEU A 67 5.82 3.75 -14.18
N GLU A 68 5.37 4.90 -14.67
CA GLU A 68 4.88 5.01 -16.05
C GLU A 68 5.99 4.78 -17.08
N LYS A 69 7.23 5.13 -16.74
CA LYS A 69 8.38 4.88 -17.61
C LYS A 69 8.73 3.40 -17.67
N LEU A 70 8.65 2.71 -16.53
CA LEU A 70 8.97 1.28 -16.45
C LEU A 70 7.84 0.40 -17.00
N ALA A 71 6.60 0.77 -16.72
CA ALA A 71 5.41 0.02 -17.12
C ALA A 71 4.30 0.99 -17.53
N PRO A 72 4.40 1.60 -18.73
CA PRO A 72 3.39 2.57 -19.17
C PRO A 72 2.03 1.91 -19.34
N HIS A 73 0.97 2.62 -18.97
CA HIS A 73 -0.39 2.12 -19.14
C HIS A 73 -0.73 1.95 -20.63
N GLU A 74 -0.33 2.92 -21.43
CA GLU A 74 -0.56 2.91 -22.90
C GLU A 74 0.72 2.55 -23.64
N PRO A 75 0.65 1.79 -24.75
CA PRO A 75 -0.57 1.18 -25.27
C PRO A 75 -0.93 -0.10 -24.52
N VAL A 76 -2.21 -0.33 -24.25
CA VAL A 76 -2.67 -1.52 -23.52
C VAL A 76 -2.33 -2.81 -24.25
N SER A 77 -2.22 -2.77 -25.56
CA SER A 77 -1.84 -3.91 -26.37
C SER A 77 -0.40 -4.38 -26.19
N ALA A 78 0.43 -3.59 -25.49
CA ALA A 78 1.82 -3.96 -25.26
C ALA A 78 1.96 -5.11 -24.24
N TYR A 79 0.90 -5.42 -23.50
CA TYR A 79 0.96 -6.42 -22.44
C TYR A 79 0.23 -7.70 -22.83
N LEU A 80 0.91 -8.83 -22.66
CA LEU A 80 0.30 -10.14 -22.92
C LEU A 80 -0.90 -10.40 -22.01
N HIS A 81 -0.85 -9.90 -20.77
CA HIS A 81 -1.96 -10.02 -19.81
C HIS A 81 -3.26 -9.42 -20.36
N ASN A 82 -3.15 -8.35 -21.11
CA ASN A 82 -4.32 -7.63 -21.66
C ASN A 82 -5.01 -8.35 -22.81
N ARG A 83 -4.43 -9.46 -23.32
CA ARG A 83 -5.07 -10.28 -24.36
C ARG A 83 -6.41 -10.87 -23.93
N THR A 84 -6.65 -10.96 -22.61
CA THR A 84 -7.88 -11.51 -22.05
C THR A 84 -9.02 -10.50 -21.99
N GLY A 85 -8.83 -9.30 -22.52
CA GLY A 85 -9.79 -8.20 -22.44
C GLY A 85 -9.54 -7.26 -21.28
N GLU A 86 -8.49 -7.50 -20.48
CA GLU A 86 -8.07 -6.61 -19.38
C GLU A 86 -7.30 -5.41 -19.92
N ASP A 87 -7.18 -4.38 -19.08
CA ASP A 87 -6.41 -3.17 -19.43
C ASP A 87 -5.38 -2.81 -18.34
N ASN A 88 -5.05 -3.74 -17.47
CA ASN A 88 -4.33 -3.49 -16.22
C ASN A 88 -3.00 -4.26 -16.08
N GLY A 89 -2.42 -4.71 -17.18
CA GLY A 89 -1.12 -5.39 -17.14
C GLY A 89 -0.04 -4.53 -16.50
N ASP A 90 -0.05 -3.24 -16.76
CA ASP A 90 0.88 -2.30 -16.15
C ASP A 90 0.69 -2.20 -14.63
N ALA A 91 -0.56 -2.27 -14.17
CA ALA A 91 -0.86 -2.18 -12.73
C ALA A 91 -0.27 -3.36 -11.96
N HIS A 92 -0.29 -4.56 -12.52
CA HIS A 92 0.34 -5.74 -11.92
C HIS A 92 1.85 -5.55 -11.80
N LEU A 93 2.48 -4.96 -12.81
CA LEU A 93 3.93 -4.73 -12.80
C LEU A 93 4.30 -3.64 -11.80
N LYS A 94 3.52 -2.58 -11.73
CA LYS A 94 3.73 -1.50 -10.75
C LYS A 94 3.63 -2.04 -9.32
N ARG A 95 2.59 -2.84 -9.03
CA ARG A 95 2.44 -3.51 -7.74
C ARG A 95 3.62 -4.42 -7.44
N GLN A 96 4.11 -5.15 -8.43
CA GLN A 96 5.24 -6.06 -8.23
C GLN A 96 6.50 -5.32 -7.80
N ILE A 97 6.74 -4.14 -8.36
CA ILE A 97 7.90 -3.30 -7.99
C ILE A 97 7.70 -2.64 -6.63
N MET A 98 6.54 -2.05 -6.39
CA MET A 98 6.28 -1.29 -5.17
C MET A 98 6.06 -2.18 -3.95
N GLY A 99 5.65 -3.41 -4.16
CA GLY A 99 5.53 -4.40 -3.09
C GLY A 99 4.12 -4.57 -2.56
N ARG A 100 3.91 -5.68 -1.86
CA ARG A 100 2.62 -6.09 -1.31
C ARG A 100 2.41 -5.56 0.10
N GLU A 101 3.43 -5.61 0.96
CA GLU A 101 3.29 -5.40 2.40
C GLU A 101 4.48 -4.69 3.02
N VAL A 102 4.21 -4.15 4.20
CA VAL A 102 5.25 -3.65 5.08
C VAL A 102 5.07 -4.27 6.46
N VAL A 103 6.17 -4.40 7.20
CA VAL A 103 6.18 -4.80 8.61
C VAL A 103 6.84 -3.68 9.38
N ILE A 104 6.20 -3.25 10.47
CA ILE A 104 6.65 -2.13 11.30
C ILE A 104 6.78 -2.63 12.72
N ALA A 105 7.93 -2.39 13.35
CA ALA A 105 8.10 -2.69 14.77
C ALA A 105 7.20 -1.80 15.61
N ILE A 106 6.69 -2.35 16.72
CA ILE A 106 5.96 -1.61 17.72
C ILE A 106 6.84 -1.56 18.98
N THR A 107 7.18 -0.36 19.41
CA THR A 107 8.05 -0.14 20.56
C THR A 107 7.40 0.88 21.50
N LYS A 108 7.21 0.49 22.74
CA LYS A 108 6.62 1.37 23.78
C LYS A 108 5.28 1.97 23.33
N GLY A 109 4.46 1.15 22.65
CA GLY A 109 3.13 1.55 22.21
C GLY A 109 3.08 2.44 20.99
N ARG A 110 4.17 2.56 20.25
CA ARG A 110 4.26 3.39 19.04
C ARG A 110 4.81 2.61 17.87
N LEU A 111 4.42 3.00 16.67
CA LEU A 111 5.07 2.52 15.46
C LEU A 111 6.48 3.09 15.42
N ASP A 112 7.46 2.19 15.29
CA ASP A 112 8.88 2.55 15.40
C ASP A 112 9.42 2.89 14.03
N PHE A 113 9.22 4.15 13.63
CA PHE A 113 9.64 4.64 12.32
C PHE A 113 10.99 5.32 12.38
N GLY A 114 11.73 5.23 11.28
CA GLY A 114 12.83 6.13 11.01
C GLY A 114 12.31 7.54 10.71
N PRO A 115 13.20 8.56 10.69
CA PRO A 115 12.81 9.91 10.31
C PRO A 115 12.15 9.90 8.92
N TRP A 116 11.06 10.65 8.80
CA TRP A 116 10.33 10.84 7.54
C TRP A 116 9.59 9.62 6.99
N GLU A 117 9.70 8.45 7.63
CA GLU A 117 8.94 7.29 7.20
C GLU A 117 7.45 7.45 7.47
N GLN A 118 6.63 7.27 6.45
CA GLN A 118 5.19 7.18 6.54
C GLN A 118 4.69 6.08 5.63
N VAL A 119 3.50 5.58 5.91
CA VAL A 119 2.95 4.42 5.19
C VAL A 119 1.94 4.89 4.16
N PHE A 120 2.04 4.31 2.97
CA PHE A 120 1.17 4.66 1.84
C PHE A 120 0.49 3.43 1.26
N TYR A 121 -0.76 3.64 0.85
CA TYR A 121 -1.45 2.72 -0.03
C TYR A 121 -1.26 3.22 -1.46
N GLY A 122 -0.77 2.36 -2.35
CA GLY A 122 -0.60 2.65 -3.77
C GLY A 122 -1.68 1.97 -4.58
N GLU A 123 -2.45 2.77 -5.34
CA GLU A 123 -3.48 2.29 -6.24
C GLU A 123 -2.98 2.38 -7.68
N PHE A 124 -3.07 1.26 -8.42
CA PHE A 124 -2.61 1.25 -9.81
C PHE A 124 -3.72 0.86 -10.79
N ASP A 125 -4.87 0.43 -10.30
CA ASP A 125 -6.05 0.05 -11.10
C ASP A 125 -7.33 0.39 -10.33
N GLY A 126 -7.57 1.68 -10.15
CA GLY A 126 -8.66 2.19 -9.33
C GLY A 126 -10.06 1.90 -9.88
N ARG A 127 -11.07 2.53 -9.26
CA ARG A 127 -12.48 2.44 -9.62
C ARG A 127 -13.14 1.14 -9.19
N ARG A 128 -12.56 0.42 -8.25
CA ARG A 128 -13.13 -0.75 -7.61
C ARG A 128 -12.67 -0.83 -6.16
N PRO A 129 -13.49 -1.34 -5.24
CA PRO A 129 -13.08 -1.44 -3.84
C PRO A 129 -11.98 -2.49 -3.69
N LYS A 130 -10.98 -2.16 -2.86
CA LYS A 130 -9.87 -3.05 -2.54
C LYS A 130 -9.62 -3.02 -1.05
N ARG A 131 -9.19 -4.16 -0.52
CA ARG A 131 -8.93 -4.31 0.91
C ARG A 131 -7.45 -4.17 1.22
N VAL A 132 -7.17 -3.64 2.41
CA VAL A 132 -5.84 -3.65 3.01
C VAL A 132 -5.98 -4.32 4.36
N LEU A 133 -5.18 -5.36 4.59
CA LEU A 133 -5.19 -6.10 5.85
C LEU A 133 -4.18 -5.49 6.81
N VAL A 134 -4.62 -5.23 8.03
CA VAL A 134 -3.76 -4.86 9.15
C VAL A 134 -3.78 -5.99 10.15
N LYS A 135 -2.62 -6.53 10.50
CA LYS A 135 -2.49 -7.59 11.51
C LYS A 135 -1.42 -7.14 12.52
N ILE A 136 -1.79 -7.17 13.80
CA ILE A 136 -0.91 -6.76 14.88
C ILE A 136 -0.77 -7.91 15.86
N ILE A 137 0.46 -8.28 16.19
CA ILE A 137 0.74 -9.29 17.19
C ILE A 137 1.76 -8.74 18.18
N GLY A 138 1.64 -9.12 19.44
CA GLY A 138 2.60 -8.72 20.47
C GLY A 138 2.02 -8.74 21.88
N GLU A 139 2.71 -8.06 22.75
CA GLU A 139 2.31 -7.95 24.17
C GLU A 139 1.77 -6.59 24.52
#